data_11f851958c118977f24c938922fffb25
#
_entry.id   11f851958c118977f24c938922fffb25
#
_cell.length_a   1.000
_cell.length_b   1.000
_cell.length_c   1.000
_cell.angle_alpha   90.00
_cell.angle_beta   90.00
_cell.angle_gamma   90.00
#
_symmetry.space_group_name_H-M   'P 1'
#
loop_
_entity.id
_entity.type
_entity.pdbx_description
1 polymer ?
#
loop_
_entity_poly.entity_id
_entity_poly.type
_entity_poly.pdbx_seq_one_letter_code
_entity_poly.pdbx_strand_id
1 'polypeptide(L)'
;FIQENLMAKTVADVMKMVKENEVKFVDFRFTDTRGKQQHTTVPVSHFDEDKFTSGHAFDGSSIAGWKGIEASDMQLIPDPSTANIDPFFEETTLILTCDVIEPADGKAYDRDPRSIAKRAEAYLKASGLGDTAYFGPEPEFFIFDGVRWSTEPNNTFYEIEEYEAPWNTGAKLEGGNRGHRPTVKGGYFPVPPVDSTQDMRAEMSLILSLIHISEPTRLRR
;
A
#
# COMPACT_ATOMS: atom_id res chain seq x y z
N PHE A 1 5.69 26.13 7.51
CA PHE A 1 4.96 24.97 7.02
C PHE A 1 4.20 25.42 5.79
N ILE A 2 4.74 25.16 4.62
CA ILE A 2 4.05 25.39 3.35
C ILE A 2 3.08 24.24 3.25
N GLN A 3 1.82 24.48 3.59
CA GLN A 3 0.71 23.71 3.12
C GLN A 3 0.62 24.05 1.63
N GLU A 4 1.42 23.39 0.79
CA GLU A 4 1.08 23.35 -0.61
C GLU A 4 -0.34 22.79 -0.66
N ASN A 5 -1.26 23.62 -1.14
CA ASN A 5 -2.57 23.17 -1.56
C ASN A 5 -2.31 22.13 -2.65
N LEU A 6 -2.16 20.88 -2.24
CA LEU A 6 -2.16 19.74 -3.14
C LEU A 6 -3.57 19.67 -3.74
N MET A 7 -3.79 20.49 -4.78
CA MET A 7 -4.98 20.34 -5.59
C MET A 7 -4.98 18.89 -6.09
N ALA A 8 -6.09 18.21 -5.90
CA ALA A 8 -6.25 16.84 -6.37
C ALA A 8 -5.86 16.79 -7.85
N LYS A 9 -4.95 15.85 -8.20
CA LYS A 9 -4.51 15.67 -9.58
C LYS A 9 -5.72 15.42 -10.48
N THR A 10 -5.72 16.08 -11.61
CA THR A 10 -6.73 15.88 -12.67
C THR A 10 -6.27 14.80 -13.65
N VAL A 11 -7.17 14.33 -14.51
CA VAL A 11 -6.81 13.41 -15.61
C VAL A 11 -5.70 14.00 -16.48
N ALA A 12 -5.76 15.30 -16.78
CA ALA A 12 -4.74 15.97 -17.57
C ALA A 12 -3.36 15.96 -16.87
N ASP A 13 -3.34 16.13 -15.54
CA ASP A 13 -2.11 16.05 -14.75
C ASP A 13 -1.52 14.64 -14.80
N VAL A 14 -2.36 13.60 -14.72
CA VAL A 14 -1.91 12.20 -14.85
C VAL A 14 -1.32 11.93 -16.22
N MET A 15 -1.98 12.37 -17.30
CA MET A 15 -1.46 12.20 -18.66
C MET A 15 -0.16 12.96 -18.88
N LYS A 16 0.00 14.11 -18.23
CA LYS A 16 1.28 14.83 -18.18
C LYS A 16 2.35 14.03 -17.46
N MET A 17 2.05 13.48 -16.26
CA MET A 17 2.97 12.61 -15.52
C MET A 17 3.44 11.41 -16.34
N VAL A 18 2.53 10.77 -17.08
CA VAL A 18 2.86 9.65 -17.98
C VAL A 18 3.96 10.03 -18.97
N LYS A 19 3.84 11.22 -19.58
CA LYS A 19 4.80 11.70 -20.57
C LYS A 19 6.13 12.14 -19.94
N GLU A 20 6.06 12.93 -18.89
CA GLU A 20 7.25 13.53 -18.24
C GLU A 20 8.14 12.49 -17.55
N ASN A 21 7.55 11.39 -17.06
CA ASN A 21 8.28 10.31 -16.39
C ASN A 21 8.56 9.11 -17.31
N GLU A 22 8.25 9.22 -18.62
CA GLU A 22 8.45 8.14 -19.59
C GLU A 22 7.87 6.79 -19.11
N VAL A 23 6.66 6.83 -18.54
CA VAL A 23 5.97 5.68 -17.96
C VAL A 23 5.88 4.53 -18.97
N LYS A 24 6.22 3.32 -18.53
CA LYS A 24 6.15 2.10 -19.32
C LYS A 24 4.92 1.28 -19.02
N PHE A 25 4.52 1.25 -17.74
CA PHE A 25 3.37 0.48 -17.25
C PHE A 25 2.43 1.32 -16.41
N VAL A 26 1.15 0.95 -16.42
CA VAL A 26 0.13 1.51 -15.53
C VAL A 26 -0.44 0.38 -14.68
N ASP A 27 -0.43 0.57 -13.37
CA ASP A 27 -0.83 -0.40 -12.36
C ASP A 27 -2.12 0.07 -11.68
N PHE A 28 -3.23 -0.61 -11.98
CA PHE A 28 -4.54 -0.34 -11.39
C PHE A 28 -4.68 -1.12 -10.10
N ARG A 29 -4.74 -0.43 -8.96
CA ARG A 29 -4.78 -1.03 -7.63
C ARG A 29 -6.15 -0.88 -6.98
N PHE A 30 -6.59 -1.91 -6.31
CA PHE A 30 -7.81 -1.93 -5.52
C PHE A 30 -7.63 -2.83 -4.28
N THR A 31 -8.56 -2.76 -3.33
CA THR A 31 -8.46 -3.53 -2.08
C THR A 31 -9.56 -4.57 -2.03
N ASP A 32 -9.23 -5.81 -1.68
CA ASP A 32 -10.22 -6.86 -1.47
C ASP A 32 -10.89 -6.79 -0.08
N THR A 33 -11.88 -7.63 0.17
CA THR A 33 -12.62 -7.67 1.43
C THR A 33 -11.79 -8.09 2.65
N ARG A 34 -10.60 -8.64 2.44
CA ARG A 34 -9.64 -9.00 3.50
C ARG A 34 -8.65 -7.89 3.80
N GLY A 35 -8.74 -6.77 3.10
CA GLY A 35 -7.79 -5.65 3.22
C GLY A 35 -6.51 -5.83 2.41
N LYS A 36 -6.40 -6.89 1.60
CA LYS A 36 -5.25 -7.11 0.74
C LYS A 36 -5.36 -6.23 -0.51
N GLN A 37 -4.28 -5.55 -0.86
CA GLN A 37 -4.19 -4.82 -2.11
C GLN A 37 -4.02 -5.80 -3.28
N GLN A 38 -4.87 -5.66 -4.27
CA GLN A 38 -4.88 -6.40 -5.53
C GLN A 38 -4.56 -5.43 -6.66
N HIS A 39 -4.10 -5.95 -7.80
CA HIS A 39 -3.78 -5.11 -8.94
C HIS A 39 -3.90 -5.82 -10.29
N THR A 40 -3.92 -5.01 -11.34
CA THR A 40 -3.69 -5.43 -12.72
C THR A 40 -2.83 -4.38 -13.41
N THR A 41 -1.82 -4.83 -14.13
CA THR A 41 -0.84 -3.96 -14.79
C THR A 41 -0.97 -4.07 -16.30
N VAL A 42 -0.94 -2.94 -16.98
CA VAL A 42 -0.96 -2.87 -18.44
C VAL A 42 0.21 -2.05 -18.99
N PRO A 43 0.73 -2.36 -20.17
CA PRO A 43 1.62 -1.46 -20.88
C PRO A 43 0.96 -0.10 -21.13
N VAL A 44 1.73 0.98 -21.06
CA VAL A 44 1.22 2.35 -21.26
C VAL A 44 0.50 2.55 -22.59
N SER A 45 0.81 1.75 -23.62
CA SER A 45 0.11 1.76 -24.90
C SER A 45 -1.37 1.38 -24.82
N HIS A 46 -1.81 0.79 -23.70
CA HIS A 46 -3.20 0.44 -23.43
C HIS A 46 -3.86 1.36 -22.40
N PHE A 47 -3.24 2.50 -22.15
CA PHE A 47 -3.73 3.50 -21.18
C PHE A 47 -3.91 4.85 -21.89
N ASP A 48 -5.10 5.39 -21.77
CA ASP A 48 -5.51 6.69 -22.27
C ASP A 48 -6.49 7.38 -21.31
N GLU A 49 -6.93 8.59 -21.66
CA GLU A 49 -7.87 9.37 -20.87
C GLU A 49 -9.23 8.68 -20.69
N ASP A 50 -9.64 7.84 -21.64
CA ASP A 50 -10.92 7.13 -21.59
C ASP A 50 -10.98 6.13 -20.45
N LYS A 51 -9.84 5.65 -19.95
CA LYS A 51 -9.77 4.75 -18.79
C LYS A 51 -10.35 5.34 -17.50
N PHE A 52 -10.35 6.66 -17.39
CA PHE A 52 -10.94 7.33 -16.21
C PHE A 52 -12.47 7.38 -16.24
N THR A 53 -13.08 7.09 -17.37
CA THR A 53 -14.54 7.06 -17.55
C THR A 53 -15.05 5.66 -17.88
N SER A 54 -14.42 4.97 -18.82
CA SER A 54 -14.80 3.62 -19.24
C SER A 54 -14.23 2.52 -18.33
N GLY A 55 -13.19 2.85 -17.55
CA GLY A 55 -12.55 1.90 -16.63
C GLY A 55 -11.65 0.87 -17.33
N HIS A 56 -11.16 -0.04 -16.49
CA HIS A 56 -10.42 -1.22 -16.91
C HIS A 56 -11.18 -2.47 -16.44
N ALA A 57 -11.57 -3.32 -17.38
CA ALA A 57 -12.32 -4.54 -17.09
C ALA A 57 -11.42 -5.60 -16.44
N PHE A 58 -11.96 -6.32 -15.47
CA PHE A 58 -11.30 -7.46 -14.84
C PHE A 58 -12.30 -8.50 -14.38
N ASP A 59 -11.82 -9.72 -14.12
CA ASP A 59 -12.62 -10.85 -13.63
C ASP A 59 -12.74 -10.81 -12.10
N GLY A 60 -13.88 -10.36 -11.60
CA GLY A 60 -14.18 -10.31 -10.16
C GLY A 60 -14.33 -11.67 -9.50
N SER A 61 -14.49 -12.77 -10.26
CA SER A 61 -14.53 -14.13 -9.70
C SER A 61 -13.14 -14.59 -9.22
N SER A 62 -12.09 -13.95 -9.70
CA SER A 62 -10.72 -14.18 -9.23
C SER A 62 -10.46 -13.61 -7.83
N ILE A 63 -11.35 -12.76 -7.33
CA ILE A 63 -11.24 -12.15 -6.00
C ILE A 63 -12.11 -12.91 -5.01
N ALA A 64 -11.47 -13.50 -4.00
CA ALA A 64 -12.16 -14.35 -3.02
C ALA A 64 -13.32 -13.61 -2.32
N GLY A 65 -14.50 -14.18 -2.42
CA GLY A 65 -15.74 -13.67 -1.77
C GLY A 65 -16.43 -12.55 -2.55
N TRP A 66 -16.01 -12.24 -3.78
CA TRP A 66 -16.66 -11.20 -4.59
C TRP A 66 -17.77 -11.78 -5.47
N LYS A 67 -17.44 -12.28 -6.63
CA LYS A 67 -18.41 -12.70 -7.66
C LYS A 67 -18.35 -14.20 -7.94
N GLY A 68 -19.45 -14.76 -8.41
CA GLY A 68 -19.45 -16.04 -9.11
C GLY A 68 -19.07 -15.87 -10.58
N ILE A 69 -18.71 -16.95 -11.22
CA ILE A 69 -18.26 -16.94 -12.62
C ILE A 69 -19.34 -16.47 -13.61
N GLU A 70 -20.60 -16.64 -13.23
CA GLU A 70 -21.77 -16.25 -14.03
C GLU A 70 -21.99 -14.73 -14.10
N ALA A 71 -21.31 -13.95 -13.23
CA ALA A 71 -21.46 -12.50 -13.17
C ALA A 71 -20.11 -11.84 -12.83
N SER A 72 -19.04 -12.38 -13.41
CA SER A 72 -17.66 -12.05 -13.01
C SER A 72 -17.14 -10.70 -13.53
N ASP A 73 -17.73 -10.17 -14.59
CA ASP A 73 -17.24 -8.92 -15.20
C ASP A 73 -17.41 -7.73 -14.24
N MET A 74 -16.30 -7.06 -13.96
CA MET A 74 -16.24 -5.86 -13.14
C MET A 74 -15.32 -4.82 -13.78
N GLN A 75 -15.42 -3.57 -13.34
CA GLN A 75 -14.58 -2.48 -13.83
C GLN A 75 -13.87 -1.74 -12.71
N LEU A 76 -12.61 -1.41 -12.98
CA LEU A 76 -11.77 -0.54 -12.16
C LEU A 76 -11.82 0.86 -12.74
N ILE A 77 -12.34 1.83 -12.00
CA ILE A 77 -12.34 3.25 -12.38
C ILE A 77 -11.20 3.93 -11.65
N PRO A 78 -10.13 4.33 -12.35
CA PRO A 78 -8.99 4.97 -11.71
C PRO A 78 -9.35 6.33 -11.12
N ASP A 79 -8.85 6.61 -9.93
CA ASP A 79 -8.94 7.92 -9.29
C ASP A 79 -7.68 8.73 -9.60
N PRO A 80 -7.75 9.79 -10.42
CA PRO A 80 -6.58 10.57 -10.81
C PRO A 80 -5.86 11.22 -9.63
N SER A 81 -6.59 11.52 -8.54
CA SER A 81 -6.00 12.13 -7.35
C SER A 81 -4.97 11.23 -6.65
N THR A 82 -5.04 9.92 -6.90
CA THR A 82 -4.16 8.90 -6.30
C THR A 82 -2.92 8.59 -7.13
N ALA A 83 -2.75 9.23 -8.27
CA ALA A 83 -1.66 8.95 -9.21
C ALA A 83 -0.28 9.18 -8.59
N ASN A 84 0.56 8.16 -8.59
CA ASN A 84 1.95 8.21 -8.15
C ASN A 84 2.84 7.33 -9.04
N ILE A 85 4.13 7.69 -9.12
CA ILE A 85 5.13 6.80 -9.73
C ILE A 85 5.62 5.85 -8.64
N ASP A 86 5.62 4.54 -8.94
CA ASP A 86 6.12 3.52 -8.00
C ASP A 86 7.64 3.63 -7.87
N PRO A 87 8.17 3.83 -6.66
CA PRO A 87 9.61 3.97 -6.46
C PRO A 87 10.36 2.63 -6.40
N PHE A 88 9.67 1.49 -6.46
CA PHE A 88 10.23 0.16 -6.24
C PHE A 88 10.35 -0.69 -7.50
N PHE A 89 9.56 -0.42 -8.52
CA PHE A 89 9.64 -1.17 -9.78
C PHE A 89 10.86 -0.77 -10.60
N GLU A 90 11.44 -1.74 -11.30
CA GLU A 90 12.57 -1.51 -12.20
C GLU A 90 12.17 -0.62 -13.38
N GLU A 91 11.02 -0.91 -13.99
CA GLU A 91 10.47 -0.10 -15.07
C GLU A 91 9.50 0.95 -14.52
N THR A 92 9.58 2.17 -15.05
CA THR A 92 8.75 3.29 -14.59
C THR A 92 7.28 2.94 -14.69
N THR A 93 6.63 2.81 -13.55
CA THR A 93 5.24 2.38 -13.41
C THR A 93 4.41 3.46 -12.72
N LEU A 94 3.31 3.86 -13.35
CA LEU A 94 2.30 4.71 -12.74
C LEU A 94 1.31 3.86 -11.94
N ILE A 95 1.10 4.19 -10.68
CA ILE A 95 0.08 3.58 -9.83
C ILE A 95 -1.16 4.46 -9.81
N LEU A 96 -2.33 3.83 -9.94
CA LEU A 96 -3.65 4.44 -9.78
C LEU A 96 -4.51 3.58 -8.85
N THR A 97 -5.01 4.14 -7.76
CA THR A 97 -6.01 3.46 -6.94
C THR A 97 -7.38 3.61 -7.60
N CYS A 98 -8.12 2.51 -7.69
CA CYS A 98 -9.37 2.44 -8.42
C CYS A 98 -10.56 2.23 -7.49
N ASP A 99 -11.69 2.79 -7.91
CA ASP A 99 -13.00 2.35 -7.46
C ASP A 99 -13.43 1.10 -8.24
N VAL A 100 -14.19 0.23 -7.60
CA VAL A 100 -14.73 -0.95 -8.25
C VAL A 100 -16.21 -0.74 -8.51
N ILE A 101 -16.63 -0.94 -9.75
CA ILE A 101 -18.03 -0.77 -10.15
C ILE A 101 -18.61 -2.00 -10.83
N GLU A 102 -19.94 -2.10 -10.76
CA GLU A 102 -20.75 -3.06 -11.50
C GLU A 102 -20.99 -2.54 -12.91
N PRO A 103 -20.54 -3.21 -13.98
CA PRO A 103 -20.72 -2.72 -15.34
C PRO A 103 -22.19 -2.67 -15.77
N ALA A 104 -23.05 -3.50 -15.17
CA ALA A 104 -24.47 -3.59 -15.53
C ALA A 104 -25.27 -2.32 -15.23
N ASP A 105 -24.93 -1.59 -14.17
CA ASP A 105 -25.67 -0.41 -13.71
C ASP A 105 -24.77 0.78 -13.34
N GLY A 106 -23.46 0.63 -13.49
CA GLY A 106 -22.46 1.67 -13.19
C GLY A 106 -22.33 2.03 -11.70
N LYS A 107 -22.94 1.24 -10.80
CA LYS A 107 -22.88 1.52 -9.37
C LYS A 107 -21.61 0.99 -8.73
N ALA A 108 -21.19 1.67 -7.67
CA ALA A 108 -20.11 1.22 -6.81
C ALA A 108 -20.41 -0.17 -6.24
N TYR A 109 -19.41 -1.05 -6.30
CA TYR A 109 -19.55 -2.41 -5.76
C TYR A 109 -19.64 -2.40 -4.24
N ASP A 110 -20.66 -3.05 -3.69
CA ASP A 110 -20.98 -2.99 -2.25
C ASP A 110 -19.89 -3.59 -1.35
N ARG A 111 -19.12 -4.56 -1.87
CA ARG A 111 -18.03 -5.21 -1.13
C ARG A 111 -16.65 -4.59 -1.36
N ASP A 112 -16.59 -3.49 -2.11
CA ASP A 112 -15.36 -2.71 -2.26
C ASP A 112 -15.12 -1.86 -1.00
N PRO A 113 -14.03 -2.09 -0.24
CA PRO A 113 -13.71 -1.32 0.96
C PRO A 113 -13.58 0.19 0.69
N ARG A 114 -13.06 0.58 -0.47
CA ARG A 114 -12.95 1.99 -0.86
C ARG A 114 -14.32 2.64 -1.03
N SER A 115 -15.27 1.94 -1.63
CA SER A 115 -16.64 2.41 -1.77
C SER A 115 -17.34 2.56 -0.40
N ILE A 116 -17.04 1.66 0.56
CA ILE A 116 -17.55 1.77 1.94
C ILE A 116 -16.98 3.03 2.62
N ALA A 117 -15.67 3.27 2.48
CA ALA A 117 -15.02 4.46 3.03
C ALA A 117 -15.62 5.77 2.46
N LYS A 118 -15.83 5.83 1.15
CA LYS A 118 -16.49 6.99 0.49
C LYS A 118 -17.91 7.22 0.99
N ARG A 119 -18.69 6.14 1.21
CA ARG A 119 -20.03 6.24 1.80
C ARG A 119 -20.00 6.74 3.25
N ALA A 120 -19.02 6.29 4.04
CA ALA A 120 -18.84 6.75 5.42
C ALA A 120 -18.49 8.23 5.48
N GLU A 121 -17.62 8.70 4.59
CA GLU A 121 -17.27 10.12 4.46
C GLU A 121 -18.50 10.97 4.07
N ALA A 122 -19.24 10.51 3.07
CA ALA A 122 -20.47 11.17 2.65
C ALA A 122 -21.51 11.22 3.77
N TYR A 123 -21.65 10.17 4.56
CA TYR A 123 -22.52 10.11 5.72
C TYR A 123 -22.09 11.11 6.81
N LEU A 124 -20.79 11.21 7.10
CA LEU A 124 -20.27 12.20 8.06
C LEU A 124 -20.68 13.63 7.65
N LYS A 125 -20.43 13.98 6.40
CA LYS A 125 -20.81 15.29 5.85
C LYS A 125 -22.30 15.54 5.93
N ALA A 126 -23.12 14.55 5.55
CA ALA A 126 -24.58 14.66 5.56
C ALA A 126 -25.16 14.74 6.97
N SER A 127 -24.51 14.18 7.98
CA SER A 127 -24.94 14.25 9.39
C SER A 127 -24.82 15.63 10.01
N GLY A 128 -24.00 16.51 9.43
CA GLY A 128 -23.69 17.84 9.98
C GLY A 128 -22.79 17.82 11.22
N LEU A 129 -22.29 16.64 11.63
CA LEU A 129 -21.39 16.52 12.78
C LEU A 129 -19.93 16.90 12.44
N GLY A 130 -19.55 16.80 11.18
CA GLY A 130 -18.22 17.13 10.68
C GLY A 130 -18.13 16.93 9.17
N ASP A 131 -17.14 17.53 8.57
CA ASP A 131 -16.85 17.43 7.14
C ASP A 131 -15.59 16.59 6.85
N THR A 132 -14.80 16.35 7.86
CA THR A 132 -13.49 15.67 7.75
C THR A 132 -13.27 14.75 8.94
N ALA A 133 -12.74 13.55 8.67
CA ALA A 133 -12.23 12.62 9.67
C ALA A 133 -10.72 12.44 9.51
N TYR A 134 -9.96 12.59 10.59
CA TYR A 134 -8.51 12.37 10.62
C TYR A 134 -8.21 11.02 11.26
N PHE A 135 -7.37 10.24 10.59
CA PHE A 135 -6.87 8.95 11.07
C PHE A 135 -5.36 9.03 11.24
N GLY A 136 -4.85 8.45 12.33
CA GLY A 136 -3.42 8.31 12.60
C GLY A 136 -3.04 6.83 12.62
N PRO A 137 -2.76 6.19 11.48
CA PRO A 137 -2.36 4.79 11.46
C PRO A 137 -1.01 4.59 12.15
N GLU A 138 -0.89 3.52 12.94
CA GLU A 138 0.36 3.10 13.58
C GLU A 138 0.70 1.68 13.09
N PRO A 139 1.23 1.55 11.85
CA PRO A 139 1.59 0.24 11.31
C PRO A 139 2.79 -0.33 12.06
N GLU A 140 2.59 -1.51 12.65
CA GLU A 140 3.63 -2.26 13.36
C GLU A 140 4.04 -3.46 12.52
N PHE A 141 5.35 -3.74 12.48
CA PHE A 141 5.89 -4.88 11.75
C PHE A 141 7.14 -5.42 12.39
N PHE A 142 7.43 -6.69 12.13
CA PHE A 142 8.68 -7.33 12.50
C PHE A 142 9.62 -7.37 11.29
N ILE A 143 10.91 -7.31 11.57
CA ILE A 143 11.97 -7.45 10.57
C ILE A 143 12.69 -8.75 10.86
N PHE A 144 12.72 -9.65 9.89
CA PHE A 144 13.38 -10.93 10.01
C PHE A 144 14.43 -11.10 8.92
N ASP A 145 15.56 -11.70 9.26
CA ASP A 145 16.58 -12.12 8.30
C ASP A 145 16.22 -13.45 7.64
N GLY A 146 15.45 -14.29 8.34
CA GLY A 146 14.95 -15.54 7.82
C GLY A 146 13.72 -16.03 8.57
N VAL A 147 12.77 -16.60 7.85
CA VAL A 147 11.58 -17.25 8.41
C VAL A 147 11.36 -18.59 7.72
N ARG A 148 11.19 -19.64 8.52
CA ARG A 148 10.80 -20.96 8.05
C ARG A 148 9.61 -21.43 8.87
N TRP A 149 8.63 -22.01 8.21
CA TRP A 149 7.45 -22.54 8.89
C TRP A 149 6.85 -23.73 8.14
N SER A 150 6.07 -24.52 8.87
CA SER A 150 5.18 -25.54 8.33
C SER A 150 3.87 -25.52 9.09
N THR A 151 2.76 -25.71 8.40
CA THR A 151 1.41 -25.84 8.97
C THR A 151 0.72 -27.12 8.53
N GLU A 152 1.52 -28.12 8.14
CA GLU A 152 1.00 -29.42 7.73
C GLU A 152 0.47 -30.23 8.94
N PRO A 153 -0.54 -31.11 8.73
CA PRO A 153 -1.13 -31.86 9.84
C PRO A 153 -0.15 -32.75 10.60
N ASN A 154 0.91 -33.20 9.95
CA ASN A 154 1.94 -34.06 10.52
C ASN A 154 3.17 -33.32 11.05
N ASN A 155 3.27 -32.00 10.77
CA ASN A 155 4.41 -31.19 11.20
C ASN A 155 4.04 -29.72 11.22
N THR A 156 4.04 -29.13 12.40
CA THR A 156 3.78 -27.69 12.58
C THR A 156 4.93 -27.09 13.38
N PHE A 157 5.58 -26.09 12.80
CA PHE A 157 6.65 -25.33 13.46
C PHE A 157 6.80 -23.96 12.83
N TYR A 158 7.51 -23.08 13.52
CA TYR A 158 8.13 -21.89 12.93
C TYR A 158 9.55 -21.71 13.50
N GLU A 159 10.41 -21.16 12.67
CA GLU A 159 11.76 -20.72 13.04
C GLU A 159 11.95 -19.31 12.48
N ILE A 160 12.46 -18.43 13.33
CA ILE A 160 12.73 -17.04 12.99
C ILE A 160 14.20 -16.75 13.25
N GLU A 161 14.87 -16.21 12.25
CA GLU A 161 16.22 -15.66 12.38
C GLU A 161 16.13 -14.14 12.30
N GLU A 162 16.76 -13.49 13.24
CA GLU A 162 16.79 -12.04 13.32
C GLU A 162 18.13 -11.61 13.92
N TYR A 163 18.75 -10.63 13.31
CA TYR A 163 20.03 -10.08 13.71
C TYR A 163 20.06 -9.62 15.17
N GLU A 164 18.99 -9.02 15.65
CA GLU A 164 18.86 -8.49 17.01
C GLU A 164 18.27 -9.48 18.01
N ALA A 165 17.92 -10.69 17.58
CA ALA A 165 17.31 -11.68 18.45
C ALA A 165 18.29 -12.20 19.54
N PRO A 166 17.82 -12.41 20.78
CA PRO A 166 18.65 -12.91 21.87
C PRO A 166 19.35 -14.24 21.59
N TRP A 167 18.72 -15.12 20.78
CA TRP A 167 19.28 -16.43 20.42
C TRP A 167 20.45 -16.33 19.43
N ASN A 168 20.64 -15.17 18.77
CA ASN A 168 21.75 -14.94 17.83
C ASN A 168 23.00 -14.32 18.47
N THR A 169 23.08 -14.29 19.79
CA THR A 169 24.17 -13.61 20.53
C THR A 169 25.57 -14.07 20.14
N GLY A 170 25.75 -15.35 19.76
CA GLY A 170 27.01 -15.93 19.33
C GLY A 170 27.22 -16.00 17.83
N ALA A 171 26.28 -15.53 17.02
CA ALA A 171 26.32 -15.66 15.58
C ALA A 171 27.46 -14.83 14.96
N LYS A 172 28.10 -15.39 13.92
CA LYS A 172 29.01 -14.64 13.05
C LYS A 172 28.19 -14.00 11.95
N LEU A 173 28.19 -12.67 11.94
CA LEU A 173 27.42 -11.87 11.00
C LEU A 173 28.36 -11.09 10.08
N GLU A 174 27.94 -10.83 8.86
CA GLU A 174 28.61 -9.88 7.97
C GLU A 174 28.65 -8.50 8.67
N GLY A 175 29.82 -7.87 8.73
CA GLY A 175 30.01 -6.64 9.51
C GLY A 175 30.28 -6.84 11.00
N GLY A 176 30.29 -8.09 11.50
CA GLY A 176 30.64 -8.44 12.87
C GLY A 176 29.43 -8.59 13.81
N ASN A 177 29.67 -9.27 14.92
CA ASN A 177 28.66 -9.44 15.98
C ASN A 177 28.74 -8.27 16.95
N ARG A 178 27.63 -7.58 17.17
CA ARG A 178 27.54 -6.41 18.06
C ARG A 178 27.60 -6.75 19.56
N GLY A 179 27.43 -8.03 19.91
CA GLY A 179 27.40 -8.48 21.32
C GLY A 179 26.19 -8.03 22.14
N HIS A 180 25.56 -6.93 21.76
CA HIS A 180 24.38 -6.39 22.40
C HIS A 180 23.11 -6.82 21.66
N ARG A 181 22.06 -7.11 22.46
CA ARG A 181 20.72 -7.38 21.95
C ARG A 181 19.71 -6.65 22.81
N PRO A 182 18.75 -5.93 22.21
CA PRO A 182 17.67 -5.36 22.98
C PRO A 182 16.84 -6.48 23.61
N THR A 183 16.33 -6.22 24.81
CA THR A 183 15.35 -7.11 25.44
C THR A 183 13.99 -6.94 24.75
N VAL A 184 13.07 -7.88 25.00
CA VAL A 184 11.69 -7.74 24.53
C VAL A 184 11.14 -6.38 24.97
N LYS A 185 10.59 -5.61 24.01
CA LYS A 185 10.17 -4.21 24.17
C LYS A 185 11.29 -3.22 24.54
N GLY A 186 12.56 -3.63 24.51
CA GLY A 186 13.71 -2.78 24.85
C GLY A 186 14.19 -1.87 23.69
N GLY A 187 13.65 -1.99 22.49
CA GLY A 187 14.05 -1.27 21.29
C GLY A 187 13.28 0.02 21.02
N TYR A 188 12.45 0.53 21.96
CA TYR A 188 11.53 1.63 21.67
C TYR A 188 12.20 3.01 21.58
N PHE A 189 13.12 3.34 22.48
CA PHE A 189 13.77 4.66 22.55
C PHE A 189 15.29 4.68 22.40
N PRO A 190 16.02 3.57 22.33
CA PRO A 190 17.46 3.65 22.27
C PRO A 190 17.93 4.38 21.03
N VAL A 191 19.12 4.97 21.13
CA VAL A 191 19.84 5.58 20.00
C VAL A 191 20.87 4.60 19.45
N PRO A 192 21.39 4.79 18.22
CA PRO A 192 22.52 4.02 17.71
C PRO A 192 23.71 4.04 18.72
N PRO A 193 24.49 2.97 18.84
CA PRO A 193 24.44 1.73 18.06
C PRO A 193 23.46 0.67 18.57
N VAL A 194 22.71 0.92 19.65
CA VAL A 194 21.70 -0.01 20.17
C VAL A 194 20.55 -0.14 19.18
N ASP A 195 20.06 0.97 18.66
CA ASP A 195 19.15 1.00 17.52
C ASP A 195 19.94 0.75 16.22
N SER A 196 19.85 -0.45 15.69
CA SER A 196 20.56 -0.86 14.47
C SER A 196 19.76 -0.60 13.19
N THR A 197 18.49 -0.19 13.28
CA THR A 197 17.57 -0.08 12.14
C THR A 197 17.13 1.36 11.87
N GLN A 198 17.78 2.36 12.48
CA GLN A 198 17.40 3.75 12.29
C GLN A 198 17.49 4.20 10.83
N ASP A 199 18.57 3.88 10.13
CA ASP A 199 18.77 4.29 8.75
C ASP A 199 17.73 3.66 7.82
N MET A 200 17.42 2.38 8.02
CA MET A 200 16.35 1.70 7.27
C MET A 200 15.00 2.38 7.47
N ARG A 201 14.62 2.68 8.72
CA ARG A 201 13.36 3.39 8.99
C ARG A 201 13.36 4.80 8.42
N ALA A 202 14.50 5.49 8.44
CA ALA A 202 14.65 6.81 7.84
C ALA A 202 14.44 6.75 6.33
N GLU A 203 15.04 5.77 5.64
CA GLU A 203 14.87 5.54 4.20
C GLU A 203 13.41 5.20 3.87
N MET A 204 12.79 4.29 4.62
CA MET A 204 11.36 3.99 4.47
C MET A 204 10.50 5.25 4.59
N SER A 205 10.76 6.10 5.57
CA SER A 205 10.01 7.35 5.78
C SER A 205 10.17 8.33 4.64
N LEU A 206 11.38 8.46 4.08
CA LEU A 206 11.64 9.31 2.93
C LEU A 206 10.86 8.83 1.70
N ILE A 207 10.90 7.52 1.42
CA ILE A 207 10.19 6.93 0.28
C ILE A 207 8.67 7.08 0.44
N LEU A 208 8.13 6.78 1.62
CA LEU A 208 6.70 6.93 1.91
C LEU A 208 6.24 8.39 1.84
N SER A 209 7.11 9.33 2.22
CA SER A 209 6.85 10.76 2.08
C SER A 209 6.76 11.19 0.62
N LEU A 210 7.62 10.65 -0.26
CA LEU A 210 7.61 10.95 -1.69
C LEU A 210 6.30 10.54 -2.37
N ILE A 211 5.68 9.46 -1.91
CA ILE A 211 4.41 8.95 -2.44
C ILE A 211 3.19 9.38 -1.58
N HIS A 212 3.37 10.35 -0.68
CA HIS A 212 2.34 10.92 0.19
C HIS A 212 1.57 9.90 1.06
N ILE A 213 2.20 8.79 1.42
CA ILE A 213 1.60 7.77 2.31
C ILE A 213 1.87 8.07 3.79
N SER A 214 3.01 8.72 4.10
CA SER A 214 3.40 9.04 5.48
C SER A 214 4.09 10.40 5.55
N GLU A 215 3.80 11.13 6.63
CA GLU A 215 4.53 12.36 6.96
C GLU A 215 5.79 12.01 7.77
N PRO A 216 6.97 12.58 7.43
CA PRO A 216 8.23 12.27 8.12
C PRO A 216 8.25 12.58 9.60
N THR A 217 7.34 13.47 10.04
CA THR A 217 7.29 14.00 11.41
C THR A 217 6.60 13.09 12.43
N ARG A 218 6.06 11.94 12.02
CA ARG A 218 5.30 11.04 12.90
C ARG A 218 5.81 9.61 12.92
N LEU A 219 7.11 9.42 12.95
CA LEU A 219 7.67 8.17 13.44
C LEU A 219 7.51 8.14 14.96
N ARG A 220 6.29 7.83 15.43
CA ARG A 220 6.12 7.33 16.79
C ARG A 220 6.45 5.85 16.76
N ARG A 221 7.44 5.50 17.50
CA ARG A 221 7.98 4.14 17.67
C ARG A 221 7.17 3.38 18.70
#